data_896bc86e6491346e1d5c953c509042e5
#
_entry.id   896bc86e6491346e1d5c953c509042e5
#
_cell.length_a   1.000
_cell.length_b   1.000
_cell.length_c   1.000
_cell.angle_alpha   90.00
_cell.angle_beta   90.00
_cell.angle_gamma   90.00
#
_symmetry.space_group_name_H-M   'P 1'
#
loop_
_entity.id
_entity.type
_entity.pdbx_description
1 polymer ?
#
loop_
_entity_poly.entity_id
_entity_poly.type
_entity_poly.pdbx_seq_one_letter_code
_entity_poly.pdbx_strand_id
1 'polypeptide(L)'
;NGLPFYKDGPHIHEYLAEFRKVCEEYDCFQLGEGPMTSTRSALSYLTGKHKSLDLMFHFDHMFADCIFTEYMQRPFHLRSLKHAFSKWQKALNGRAWNTLYLENHDHPRVISRYGNERYHRASGSMLAVCYLFQQGTPFVYQGQEIGMTNIKLASIDQYVDVSSHNNYHTFHLKDSVEKRMERIHASSRDSARTPMQWDDSKNAGFTTGKPWFYINPNYRKINVAAEEEQPFSILKLYRRCLRYRKNSDVALWGDYKEYDRLSNQLYVYKRTYQQKSLLIVCSFSTHSLK
;
A
#
# COMPACT_ATOMS: atom_id res chain seq x y z
N ASN A 1 15.62 7.44 -22.31
CA ASN A 1 14.71 6.62 -21.54
C ASN A 1 15.15 5.15 -21.59
N GLY A 2 15.59 4.56 -20.47
CA GLY A 2 16.10 3.18 -20.37
C GLY A 2 14.99 2.13 -20.19
N LEU A 3 13.73 2.52 -20.09
CA LEU A 3 12.60 1.62 -19.76
C LEU A 3 12.53 0.35 -20.63
N PRO A 4 12.76 0.38 -21.94
CA PRO A 4 12.73 -0.83 -22.77
C PRO A 4 13.80 -1.88 -22.44
N PHE A 5 14.84 -1.51 -21.65
CA PHE A 5 15.95 -2.40 -21.31
C PHE A 5 15.75 -3.13 -19.98
N TYR A 6 14.80 -2.69 -19.14
CA TYR A 6 14.56 -3.28 -17.83
C TYR A 6 13.10 -3.55 -17.49
N LYS A 7 12.22 -3.43 -18.50
CA LYS A 7 10.80 -3.78 -18.38
C LYS A 7 10.34 -4.57 -19.59
N ASP A 8 9.65 -5.67 -19.35
CA ASP A 8 9.06 -6.54 -20.40
C ASP A 8 10.08 -6.87 -21.51
N GLY A 9 11.34 -7.18 -21.14
CA GLY A 9 12.40 -7.52 -22.08
C GLY A 9 12.06 -8.77 -22.90
N PRO A 10 12.67 -8.96 -24.09
CA PRO A 10 12.28 -10.01 -25.05
C PRO A 10 12.48 -11.43 -24.48
N HIS A 11 13.40 -11.64 -23.56
CA HIS A 11 13.72 -12.94 -22.95
C HIS A 11 13.18 -13.11 -21.53
N ILE A 12 12.40 -12.17 -21.00
CA ILE A 12 11.96 -12.20 -19.60
C ILE A 12 11.19 -13.48 -19.26
N HIS A 13 10.32 -13.93 -20.15
CA HIS A 13 9.54 -15.16 -19.94
C HIS A 13 10.40 -16.41 -19.94
N GLU A 14 11.49 -16.45 -20.70
CA GLU A 14 12.46 -17.55 -20.72
C GLU A 14 13.18 -17.63 -19.36
N TYR A 15 13.71 -16.51 -18.87
CA TYR A 15 14.38 -16.45 -17.57
C TYR A 15 13.45 -16.80 -16.40
N LEU A 16 12.24 -16.25 -16.41
CA LEU A 16 11.27 -16.58 -15.37
C LEU A 16 10.78 -18.02 -15.43
N ALA A 17 10.79 -18.66 -16.60
CA ALA A 17 10.48 -20.07 -16.72
C ALA A 17 11.56 -20.96 -16.07
N GLU A 18 12.83 -20.55 -16.07
CA GLU A 18 13.89 -21.25 -15.35
C GLU A 18 13.69 -21.15 -13.83
N PHE A 19 13.36 -19.94 -13.32
CA PHE A 19 12.97 -19.77 -11.92
C PHE A 19 11.76 -20.63 -11.55
N ARG A 20 10.75 -20.70 -12.44
CA ARG A 20 9.54 -21.49 -12.22
C ARG A 20 9.84 -22.97 -12.00
N LYS A 21 10.74 -23.56 -12.78
CA LYS A 21 11.17 -24.96 -12.59
C LYS A 21 11.70 -25.22 -11.20
N VAL A 22 12.57 -24.32 -10.71
CA VAL A 22 13.11 -24.42 -9.35
C VAL A 22 12.01 -24.32 -8.30
N CYS A 23 11.08 -23.35 -8.47
CA CYS A 23 9.97 -23.20 -7.53
C CYS A 23 9.05 -24.44 -7.50
N GLU A 24 8.81 -25.08 -8.63
CA GLU A 24 8.02 -26.31 -8.72
C GLU A 24 8.71 -27.50 -8.06
N GLU A 25 10.06 -27.60 -8.17
CA GLU A 25 10.85 -28.64 -7.50
C GLU A 25 10.76 -28.55 -5.97
N TYR A 26 10.67 -27.32 -5.43
CA TYR A 26 10.65 -27.08 -3.96
C TYR A 26 9.25 -26.70 -3.43
N ASP A 27 8.20 -26.89 -4.20
CA ASP A 27 6.82 -26.50 -3.84
C ASP A 27 6.70 -25.06 -3.35
N CYS A 28 7.37 -24.14 -4.04
CA CYS A 28 7.38 -22.70 -3.75
C CYS A 28 6.51 -21.94 -4.75
N PHE A 29 5.98 -20.80 -4.34
CA PHE A 29 5.32 -19.87 -5.27
C PHE A 29 6.22 -18.69 -5.62
N GLN A 30 6.04 -18.13 -6.82
CA GLN A 30 6.75 -16.96 -7.30
C GLN A 30 5.88 -15.70 -7.21
N LEU A 31 6.41 -14.69 -6.53
CA LEU A 31 5.82 -13.38 -6.41
C LEU A 31 6.72 -12.33 -7.06
N GLY A 32 6.21 -11.64 -8.08
CA GLY A 32 6.95 -10.61 -8.81
C GLY A 32 6.59 -9.19 -8.38
N GLU A 33 7.51 -8.27 -8.55
CA GLU A 33 7.27 -6.84 -8.50
C GLU A 33 7.15 -6.28 -9.91
N GLY A 34 6.00 -5.69 -10.25
CA GLY A 34 5.69 -5.19 -11.58
C GLY A 34 5.42 -3.68 -11.62
N PRO A 35 6.40 -2.81 -11.31
CA PRO A 35 6.19 -1.38 -11.44
C PRO A 35 5.92 -1.00 -12.90
N MET A 36 4.97 -0.08 -13.10
CA MET A 36 4.52 0.39 -14.42
C MET A 36 4.00 -0.72 -15.38
N THR A 37 3.72 -1.92 -14.87
CA THR A 37 3.18 -3.03 -15.65
C THR A 37 1.70 -2.78 -15.97
N SER A 38 1.32 -2.97 -17.23
CA SER A 38 -0.09 -2.92 -17.64
C SER A 38 -0.82 -4.20 -17.22
N THR A 39 -2.14 -4.14 -17.08
CA THR A 39 -2.95 -5.35 -16.81
C THR A 39 -2.80 -6.41 -17.89
N ARG A 40 -2.57 -6.02 -19.14
CA ARG A 40 -2.30 -6.96 -20.25
C ARG A 40 -0.96 -7.66 -20.05
N SER A 41 0.10 -6.90 -19.75
CA SER A 41 1.44 -7.45 -19.48
C SER A 41 1.40 -8.34 -18.24
N ALA A 42 0.77 -7.90 -17.14
CA ALA A 42 0.64 -8.72 -15.93
C ALA A 42 -0.01 -10.09 -16.21
N LEU A 43 -1.06 -10.12 -17.02
CA LEU A 43 -1.72 -11.38 -17.37
C LEU A 43 -0.82 -12.34 -18.16
N SER A 44 0.16 -11.87 -18.92
CA SER A 44 1.12 -12.75 -19.61
C SER A 44 2.06 -13.47 -18.63
N TYR A 45 2.34 -12.87 -17.48
CA TYR A 45 3.13 -13.49 -16.40
C TYR A 45 2.29 -14.43 -15.52
N LEU A 46 1.01 -14.09 -15.32
CA LEU A 46 0.14 -14.75 -14.34
C LEU A 46 -0.73 -15.86 -14.93
N THR A 47 -0.87 -15.95 -16.26
CA THR A 47 -1.82 -16.87 -16.91
C THR A 47 -1.26 -17.46 -18.20
N GLY A 48 -1.91 -18.53 -18.69
CA GLY A 48 -1.65 -19.11 -19.99
C GLY A 48 -0.34 -19.88 -20.09
N LYS A 49 0.14 -20.10 -21.33
CA LYS A 49 1.31 -20.94 -21.64
C LYS A 49 2.61 -20.43 -21.01
N HIS A 50 2.73 -19.13 -20.82
CA HIS A 50 3.94 -18.49 -20.27
C HIS A 50 3.77 -18.07 -18.80
N LYS A 51 2.79 -18.65 -18.08
CA LYS A 51 2.65 -18.41 -16.67
C LYS A 51 3.97 -18.71 -15.94
N SER A 52 4.56 -17.68 -15.38
CA SER A 52 5.82 -17.75 -14.64
C SER A 52 5.70 -17.23 -13.21
N LEU A 53 4.67 -16.43 -12.92
CA LEU A 53 4.40 -15.90 -11.59
C LEU A 53 3.05 -16.39 -11.07
N ASP A 54 2.96 -16.60 -9.77
CA ASP A 54 1.69 -16.90 -9.10
C ASP A 54 0.96 -15.63 -8.69
N LEU A 55 1.72 -14.62 -8.27
CA LEU A 55 1.26 -13.30 -7.86
C LEU A 55 2.17 -12.21 -8.42
N MET A 56 1.63 -10.99 -8.56
CA MET A 56 2.41 -9.82 -8.95
C MET A 56 1.92 -8.58 -8.22
N PHE A 57 2.82 -7.84 -7.59
CA PHE A 57 2.55 -6.50 -7.09
C PHE A 57 2.45 -5.52 -8.26
N HIS A 58 1.30 -4.86 -8.37
CA HIS A 58 1.10 -3.73 -9.26
C HIS A 58 1.14 -2.42 -8.48
N PHE A 59 1.47 -1.31 -9.14
CA PHE A 59 1.77 -0.04 -8.47
C PHE A 59 0.80 1.09 -8.83
N ASP A 60 -0.22 0.87 -9.65
CA ASP A 60 -1.11 1.94 -10.12
C ASP A 60 -1.72 2.76 -8.97
N HIS A 61 -2.11 2.10 -7.87
CA HIS A 61 -2.69 2.76 -6.71
C HIS A 61 -1.64 3.54 -5.89
N MET A 62 -0.37 3.15 -5.98
CA MET A 62 0.74 3.86 -5.33
C MET A 62 1.10 5.17 -6.05
N PHE A 63 0.59 5.39 -7.26
CA PHE A 63 0.76 6.61 -8.03
C PHE A 63 -0.54 7.43 -8.18
N ALA A 64 -1.55 7.17 -7.34
CA ALA A 64 -2.84 7.84 -7.41
C ALA A 64 -2.78 9.36 -7.13
N ASP A 65 -1.75 9.83 -6.42
CA ASP A 65 -1.53 11.22 -5.98
C ASP A 65 -0.26 11.84 -6.54
N CYS A 66 0.34 11.28 -7.58
CA CYS A 66 1.56 11.82 -8.17
C CYS A 66 1.58 11.72 -9.70
N ILE A 67 2.57 12.38 -10.30
CA ILE A 67 2.85 12.36 -11.73
C ILE A 67 4.26 11.78 -11.89
N PHE A 68 4.41 10.64 -12.54
CA PHE A 68 5.66 9.92 -12.78
C PHE A 68 6.41 9.41 -11.54
N THR A 69 6.57 10.23 -10.51
CA THR A 69 7.28 9.86 -9.27
C THR A 69 6.54 10.41 -8.05
N GLU A 70 6.77 9.81 -6.87
CA GLU A 70 6.17 10.24 -5.61
C GLU A 70 6.61 11.65 -5.17
N TYR A 71 7.71 12.16 -5.71
CA TYR A 71 8.20 13.52 -5.45
C TYR A 71 7.51 14.58 -6.31
N MET A 72 6.81 14.16 -7.37
CA MET A 72 5.95 15.02 -8.19
C MET A 72 4.50 14.89 -7.73
N GLN A 73 4.27 15.26 -6.48
CA GLN A 73 2.96 15.15 -5.84
C GLN A 73 1.93 16.08 -6.45
N ARG A 74 0.71 15.62 -6.49
CA ARG A 74 -0.51 16.38 -6.78
C ARG A 74 -1.52 16.17 -5.64
N PRO A 75 -2.52 17.03 -5.48
CA PRO A 75 -3.59 16.80 -4.54
C PRO A 75 -4.20 15.42 -4.71
N PHE A 76 -4.41 14.71 -3.61
CA PHE A 76 -5.03 13.40 -3.64
C PHE A 76 -6.49 13.49 -4.11
N HIS A 77 -6.83 12.68 -5.08
CA HIS A 77 -8.18 12.51 -5.59
C HIS A 77 -8.59 11.05 -5.44
N LEU A 78 -9.58 10.78 -4.61
CA LEU A 78 -10.09 9.43 -4.36
C LEU A 78 -10.46 8.70 -5.66
N ARG A 79 -10.97 9.41 -6.66
CA ARG A 79 -11.28 8.82 -7.98
C ARG A 79 -10.09 8.15 -8.65
N SER A 80 -8.86 8.70 -8.47
CA SER A 80 -7.64 8.09 -9.02
C SER A 80 -7.34 6.75 -8.35
N LEU A 81 -7.45 6.68 -7.02
CA LEU A 81 -7.28 5.45 -6.24
C LEU A 81 -8.34 4.40 -6.60
N LYS A 82 -9.61 4.79 -6.65
CA LYS A 82 -10.72 3.93 -7.06
C LYS A 82 -10.53 3.38 -8.46
N HIS A 83 -10.09 4.22 -9.39
CA HIS A 83 -9.80 3.79 -10.77
C HIS A 83 -8.71 2.71 -10.79
N ALA A 84 -7.62 2.91 -10.07
CA ALA A 84 -6.54 1.93 -9.98
C ALA A 84 -7.05 0.58 -9.43
N PHE A 85 -7.76 0.60 -8.30
CA PHE A 85 -8.34 -0.62 -7.73
C PHE A 85 -9.31 -1.32 -8.68
N SER A 86 -10.27 -0.58 -9.23
CA SER A 86 -11.28 -1.13 -10.13
C SER A 86 -10.68 -1.70 -11.41
N LYS A 87 -9.65 -1.05 -11.96
CA LYS A 87 -8.90 -1.54 -13.14
C LYS A 87 -8.33 -2.94 -12.88
N TRP A 88 -7.62 -3.11 -11.77
CA TRP A 88 -6.96 -4.38 -11.45
C TRP A 88 -7.96 -5.45 -10.99
N GLN A 89 -8.95 -5.09 -10.17
CA GLN A 89 -10.01 -6.03 -9.78
C GLN A 89 -10.74 -6.61 -10.99
N LYS A 90 -11.09 -5.77 -11.97
CA LYS A 90 -11.78 -6.24 -13.20
C LYS A 90 -10.88 -7.02 -14.15
N ALA A 91 -9.62 -6.62 -14.29
CA ALA A 91 -8.71 -7.27 -15.20
C ALA A 91 -8.34 -8.69 -14.77
N LEU A 92 -8.21 -8.91 -13.46
CA LEU A 92 -7.78 -10.19 -12.90
C LEU A 92 -8.94 -11.11 -12.52
N ASN A 93 -10.18 -10.59 -12.39
CA ASN A 93 -11.35 -11.38 -11.98
C ASN A 93 -11.54 -12.62 -12.85
N GLY A 94 -11.62 -13.80 -12.23
CA GLY A 94 -11.76 -15.09 -12.90
C GLY A 94 -10.57 -15.52 -13.78
N ARG A 95 -9.45 -14.77 -13.79
CA ARG A 95 -8.29 -15.03 -14.65
C ARG A 95 -7.01 -15.24 -13.87
N ALA A 96 -6.75 -14.41 -12.86
CA ALA A 96 -5.57 -14.47 -12.02
C ALA A 96 -5.89 -13.94 -10.61
N TRP A 97 -5.00 -14.21 -9.66
CA TRP A 97 -5.16 -13.75 -8.28
C TRP A 97 -4.41 -12.45 -8.06
N ASN A 98 -5.04 -11.48 -7.38
CA ASN A 98 -4.47 -10.17 -7.15
C ASN A 98 -3.65 -10.10 -5.86
N THR A 99 -2.70 -9.17 -5.78
CA THR A 99 -2.07 -8.70 -4.54
C THR A 99 -2.79 -7.45 -4.04
N LEU A 100 -3.04 -7.39 -2.75
CA LEU A 100 -3.72 -6.26 -2.10
C LEU A 100 -2.79 -5.65 -1.07
N TYR A 101 -2.36 -4.42 -1.25
CA TYR A 101 -1.50 -3.72 -0.30
C TYR A 101 -1.73 -2.21 -0.39
N LEU A 102 -1.32 -1.48 0.64
CA LEU A 102 -1.36 -0.02 0.70
C LEU A 102 -0.02 0.58 1.12
N GLU A 103 0.88 -0.23 1.69
CA GLU A 103 2.22 0.15 2.10
C GLU A 103 3.24 -0.92 1.74
N ASN A 104 4.46 -0.49 1.54
CA ASN A 104 5.66 -1.32 1.52
C ASN A 104 6.88 -0.49 1.94
N HIS A 105 8.08 -1.06 1.87
CA HIS A 105 9.33 -0.41 2.25
C HIS A 105 9.80 0.71 1.29
N ASP A 106 9.13 0.88 0.16
CA ASP A 106 9.50 1.85 -0.89
C ASP A 106 8.52 3.02 -1.02
N HIS A 107 7.52 3.10 -0.13
CA HIS A 107 6.50 4.15 -0.17
C HIS A 107 6.27 4.76 1.21
N PRO A 108 5.82 6.02 1.29
CA PRO A 108 5.45 6.65 2.55
C PRO A 108 4.23 5.94 3.19
N ARG A 109 4.01 6.17 4.48
CA ARG A 109 2.91 5.59 5.24
C ARG A 109 1.56 6.02 4.69
N VAL A 110 0.67 5.06 4.46
CA VAL A 110 -0.63 5.29 3.79
C VAL A 110 -1.53 6.24 4.54
N ILE A 111 -1.50 6.22 5.87
CA ILE A 111 -2.33 7.11 6.70
C ILE A 111 -1.93 8.58 6.54
N SER A 112 -0.63 8.85 6.37
CA SER A 112 -0.12 10.19 6.08
C SER A 112 -0.38 10.62 4.64
N ARG A 113 -0.53 9.68 3.72
CA ARG A 113 -0.66 9.91 2.29
C ARG A 113 -2.11 9.99 1.81
N TYR A 114 -2.90 8.96 2.08
CA TYR A 114 -4.29 8.83 1.63
C TYR A 114 -5.30 8.98 2.76
N GLY A 115 -4.83 8.98 3.99
CA GLY A 115 -5.62 9.13 5.19
C GLY A 115 -5.60 10.55 5.75
N ASN A 116 -5.87 10.64 7.05
CA ASN A 116 -5.82 11.88 7.81
C ASN A 116 -5.35 11.61 9.24
N GLU A 117 -4.14 12.06 9.56
CA GLU A 117 -3.51 11.83 10.88
C GLU A 117 -4.32 12.44 12.04
N ARG A 118 -5.08 13.53 11.80
CA ARG A 118 -5.97 14.12 12.82
C ARG A 118 -7.07 13.15 13.25
N TYR A 119 -7.53 12.32 12.33
CA TYR A 119 -8.54 11.29 12.57
C TYR A 119 -7.91 9.89 12.53
N HIS A 120 -6.75 9.76 13.15
CA HIS A 120 -5.84 8.61 13.06
C HIS A 120 -6.57 7.27 13.07
N ARG A 121 -7.31 6.96 14.15
CA ARG A 121 -8.00 5.67 14.29
C ARG A 121 -9.08 5.46 13.21
N ALA A 122 -9.92 6.46 12.96
CA ALA A 122 -10.99 6.35 11.96
C ALA A 122 -10.39 6.18 10.56
N SER A 123 -9.35 6.95 10.25
CA SER A 123 -8.67 6.93 8.96
C SER A 123 -7.94 5.61 8.71
N GLY A 124 -7.14 5.13 9.67
CA GLY A 124 -6.47 3.84 9.57
C GLY A 124 -7.44 2.67 9.47
N SER A 125 -8.55 2.73 10.23
CA SER A 125 -9.63 1.75 10.15
C SER A 125 -10.33 1.73 8.79
N MET A 126 -10.64 2.90 8.26
CA MET A 126 -11.27 3.04 6.93
C MET A 126 -10.35 2.51 5.82
N LEU A 127 -9.06 2.85 5.86
CA LEU A 127 -8.06 2.36 4.90
C LEU A 127 -7.93 0.83 4.96
N ALA A 128 -7.96 0.22 6.16
CA ALA A 128 -7.96 -1.23 6.31
C ALA A 128 -9.15 -1.87 5.58
N VAL A 129 -10.38 -1.39 5.85
CA VAL A 129 -11.61 -1.89 5.22
C VAL A 129 -11.59 -1.69 3.71
N CYS A 130 -11.03 -0.56 3.25
CA CYS A 130 -10.99 -0.16 1.85
C CYS A 130 -10.34 -1.22 0.94
N TYR A 131 -9.28 -1.90 1.39
CA TYR A 131 -8.57 -2.86 0.55
C TYR A 131 -8.70 -4.32 0.98
N LEU A 132 -8.86 -4.60 2.28
CA LEU A 132 -8.89 -5.97 2.79
C LEU A 132 -10.05 -6.82 2.25
N PHE A 133 -11.13 -6.20 1.79
CA PHE A 133 -12.29 -6.91 1.23
C PHE A 133 -12.31 -6.98 -0.30
N GLN A 134 -11.28 -6.50 -0.98
CA GLN A 134 -11.10 -6.74 -2.40
C GLN A 134 -10.69 -8.19 -2.68
N GLN A 135 -10.82 -8.67 -3.92
CA GLN A 135 -10.35 -9.99 -4.32
C GLN A 135 -8.83 -10.00 -4.46
N GLY A 136 -8.14 -10.91 -3.80
CA GLY A 136 -6.68 -11.04 -3.83
C GLY A 136 -6.11 -11.44 -2.48
N THR A 137 -4.81 -11.58 -2.36
CA THR A 137 -4.10 -11.82 -1.10
C THR A 137 -3.69 -10.49 -0.47
N PRO A 138 -4.15 -10.18 0.74
CA PRO A 138 -3.72 -8.96 1.43
C PRO A 138 -2.31 -9.12 1.99
N PHE A 139 -1.49 -8.10 1.74
CA PHE A 139 -0.18 -7.90 2.33
C PHE A 139 -0.26 -6.71 3.28
N VAL A 140 0.06 -6.95 4.53
CA VAL A 140 0.06 -5.92 5.58
C VAL A 140 1.50 -5.59 5.90
N TYR A 141 1.92 -4.37 5.62
CA TYR A 141 3.27 -3.94 5.93
C TYR A 141 3.40 -3.59 7.42
N GLN A 142 4.54 -3.91 8.03
CA GLN A 142 4.80 -3.64 9.46
C GLN A 142 4.46 -2.20 9.84
N GLY A 143 3.65 -2.02 10.88
CA GLY A 143 3.21 -0.73 11.38
C GLY A 143 1.97 -0.16 10.70
N GLN A 144 1.55 -0.67 9.53
CA GLN A 144 0.30 -0.29 8.90
C GLN A 144 -0.90 -0.64 9.79
N GLU A 145 -0.84 -1.80 10.45
CA GLU A 145 -1.87 -2.32 11.35
C GLU A 145 -2.07 -1.52 12.65
N ILE A 146 -1.13 -0.64 12.98
CA ILE A 146 -1.23 0.31 14.09
C ILE A 146 -1.31 1.77 13.61
N GLY A 147 -1.34 1.98 12.28
CA GLY A 147 -1.40 3.31 11.69
C GLY A 147 -0.13 4.15 11.90
N MET A 148 1.06 3.58 11.79
CA MET A 148 2.30 4.36 11.81
C MET A 148 2.25 5.46 10.75
N THR A 149 2.78 6.64 11.08
CA THR A 149 2.77 7.83 10.23
C THR A 149 4.16 8.15 9.69
N ASN A 150 4.22 9.07 8.72
CA ASN A 150 5.51 9.56 8.23
C ASN A 150 6.31 10.24 9.33
N ILE A 151 7.64 10.04 9.29
CA ILE A 151 8.57 10.79 10.13
C ILE A 151 8.89 12.13 9.47
N LYS A 152 9.03 13.20 10.30
CA LYS A 152 9.41 14.54 9.85
C LYS A 152 10.72 14.92 10.50
N LEU A 153 11.81 14.84 9.76
CA LEU A 153 13.15 15.19 10.23
C LEU A 153 13.45 16.66 9.87
N ALA A 154 14.33 17.30 10.62
CA ALA A 154 14.58 18.74 10.54
C ALA A 154 15.34 19.15 9.26
N SER A 155 16.20 18.29 8.73
CA SER A 155 17.00 18.57 7.52
C SER A 155 17.11 17.35 6.64
N ILE A 156 17.47 17.56 5.37
CA ILE A 156 17.71 16.48 4.41
C ILE A 156 18.86 15.57 4.84
N ASP A 157 19.86 16.08 5.54
CA ASP A 157 21.02 15.32 5.99
C ASP A 157 20.68 14.23 7.02
N GLN A 158 19.50 14.32 7.63
CA GLN A 158 19.00 13.30 8.55
C GLN A 158 18.30 12.13 7.85
N TYR A 159 17.94 12.28 6.59
CA TYR A 159 17.40 11.21 5.77
C TYR A 159 18.52 10.33 5.23
N VAL A 160 18.27 9.03 5.11
CA VAL A 160 19.26 8.04 4.65
C VAL A 160 18.99 7.59 3.24
N ASP A 161 17.73 7.63 2.82
CA ASP A 161 17.34 7.20 1.48
C ASP A 161 17.92 8.09 0.39
N VAL A 162 18.75 7.49 -0.47
CA VAL A 162 19.39 8.18 -1.60
C VAL A 162 18.39 8.86 -2.53
N SER A 163 17.18 8.31 -2.68
CA SER A 163 16.13 8.93 -3.48
C SER A 163 15.67 10.25 -2.87
N SER A 164 15.56 10.35 -1.54
CA SER A 164 15.22 11.60 -0.84
C SER A 164 16.27 12.68 -1.12
N HIS A 165 17.56 12.36 -1.00
CA HIS A 165 18.66 13.26 -1.32
C HIS A 165 18.64 13.71 -2.80
N ASN A 166 18.57 12.75 -3.72
CA ASN A 166 18.55 13.05 -5.16
C ASN A 166 17.37 13.95 -5.51
N ASN A 167 16.19 13.66 -5.01
CA ASN A 167 15.00 14.45 -5.32
C ASN A 167 15.05 15.85 -4.68
N TYR A 168 15.52 15.96 -3.43
CA TYR A 168 15.71 17.26 -2.79
C TYR A 168 16.67 18.18 -3.56
N HIS A 169 17.74 17.62 -4.15
CA HIS A 169 18.74 18.38 -4.89
C HIS A 169 18.46 18.50 -6.40
N THR A 170 17.47 17.81 -6.93
CA THR A 170 17.18 17.80 -8.39
C THR A 170 15.85 18.47 -8.73
N PHE A 171 14.81 18.25 -7.92
CA PHE A 171 13.47 18.73 -8.22
C PHE A 171 13.10 19.96 -7.39
N HIS A 172 12.25 20.79 -7.97
CA HIS A 172 11.67 21.94 -7.29
C HIS A 172 12.69 22.93 -6.70
N LEU A 173 13.83 23.13 -7.38
CA LEU A 173 14.94 23.97 -6.90
C LEU A 173 14.56 25.44 -6.70
N LYS A 174 13.45 25.90 -7.30
CA LYS A 174 12.89 27.24 -7.10
C LYS A 174 12.02 27.37 -5.85
N ASP A 175 11.62 26.23 -5.25
CA ASP A 175 10.86 26.22 -3.99
C ASP A 175 11.80 26.57 -2.83
N SER A 176 11.25 27.15 -1.74
CA SER A 176 12.01 27.37 -0.51
C SER A 176 12.48 26.03 0.11
N VAL A 177 13.46 26.11 1.01
CA VAL A 177 13.97 24.94 1.75
C VAL A 177 12.82 24.23 2.48
N GLU A 178 11.97 25.01 3.16
CA GLU A 178 10.81 24.50 3.90
C GLU A 178 9.87 23.70 2.99
N LYS A 179 9.55 24.24 1.83
CA LYS A 179 8.64 23.61 0.88
C LYS A 179 9.24 22.35 0.25
N ARG A 180 10.55 22.34 0.00
CA ARG A 180 11.25 21.13 -0.44
C ARG A 180 11.24 20.06 0.66
N MET A 181 11.46 20.46 1.93
CA MET A 181 11.36 19.54 3.07
C MET A 181 9.94 19.01 3.26
N GLU A 182 8.90 19.82 3.09
CA GLU A 182 7.50 19.33 3.12
C GLU A 182 7.26 18.22 2.10
N ARG A 183 7.81 18.33 0.89
CA ARG A 183 7.73 17.28 -0.13
C ARG A 183 8.46 16.02 0.30
N ILE A 184 9.64 16.15 0.90
CA ILE A 184 10.38 15.00 1.43
C ILE A 184 9.61 14.34 2.59
N HIS A 185 9.05 15.11 3.53
CA HIS A 185 8.21 14.59 4.59
C HIS A 185 7.01 13.78 4.07
N ALA A 186 6.45 14.18 2.95
CA ALA A 186 5.29 13.49 2.37
C ALA A 186 5.65 12.27 1.53
N SER A 187 6.87 12.15 0.99
CA SER A 187 7.22 11.16 -0.03
C SER A 187 8.41 10.26 0.29
N SER A 188 9.21 10.58 1.33
CA SER A 188 10.40 9.79 1.64
C SER A 188 10.08 8.35 2.06
N ARG A 189 10.81 7.39 1.47
CA ARG A 189 10.78 5.97 1.81
C ARG A 189 11.25 5.71 3.24
N ASP A 190 12.08 6.58 3.81
CA ASP A 190 12.56 6.46 5.20
C ASP A 190 11.42 6.43 6.21
N SER A 191 10.27 7.02 5.88
CA SER A 191 9.05 6.95 6.70
C SER A 191 8.56 5.51 6.92
N ALA A 192 8.67 4.64 5.91
CA ALA A 192 8.32 3.23 6.02
C ALA A 192 9.43 2.38 6.66
N ARG A 193 10.65 2.93 6.79
CA ARG A 193 11.84 2.25 7.29
C ARG A 193 12.20 2.61 8.72
N THR A 194 11.38 3.43 9.39
CA THR A 194 11.53 3.67 10.83
C THR A 194 11.32 2.37 11.62
N PRO A 195 12.01 2.18 12.75
CA PRO A 195 11.78 1.04 13.63
C PRO A 195 10.32 0.88 14.02
N MET A 196 9.86 -0.37 14.11
CA MET A 196 8.50 -0.70 14.57
C MET A 196 8.26 -0.17 15.98
N GLN A 197 7.07 0.37 16.21
CA GLN A 197 6.67 0.97 17.48
C GLN A 197 5.91 -0.07 18.32
N TRP A 198 6.63 -0.74 19.24
CA TRP A 198 6.06 -1.80 20.07
C TRP A 198 5.35 -1.27 21.32
N ASP A 199 5.97 -0.30 22.00
CA ASP A 199 5.46 0.32 23.21
C ASP A 199 5.97 1.76 23.39
N ASP A 200 5.68 2.41 24.51
CA ASP A 200 6.10 3.77 24.85
C ASP A 200 7.44 3.86 25.57
N SER A 201 8.14 2.74 25.75
CA SER A 201 9.45 2.69 26.39
C SER A 201 10.55 3.24 25.48
N LYS A 202 11.77 3.34 25.99
CA LYS A 202 12.93 3.81 25.22
C LYS A 202 13.05 3.05 23.89
N ASN A 203 13.32 3.79 22.82
CA ASN A 203 13.43 3.27 21.45
C ASN A 203 12.15 2.56 20.97
N ALA A 204 10.98 2.96 21.48
CA ALA A 204 9.69 2.35 21.14
C ALA A 204 9.63 0.83 21.42
N GLY A 205 10.36 0.33 22.41
CA GLY A 205 10.48 -1.10 22.68
C GLY A 205 11.19 -1.91 21.58
N PHE A 206 11.74 -1.25 20.57
CA PHE A 206 12.34 -1.93 19.40
C PHE A 206 13.72 -2.51 19.72
N THR A 207 14.56 -1.79 20.48
CA THR A 207 15.91 -2.22 20.83
C THR A 207 16.41 -1.60 22.12
N THR A 208 17.24 -2.31 22.85
CA THR A 208 17.99 -1.80 24.01
C THR A 208 19.26 -1.04 23.60
N GLY A 209 19.75 -1.28 22.37
CA GLY A 209 20.91 -0.61 21.79
C GLY A 209 20.58 0.69 21.07
N LYS A 210 21.49 1.11 20.18
CA LYS A 210 21.25 2.24 19.27
C LYS A 210 20.41 1.76 18.08
N PRO A 211 19.23 2.37 17.83
CA PRO A 211 18.46 2.04 16.64
C PRO A 211 19.22 2.44 15.37
N TRP A 212 19.02 1.69 14.28
CA TRP A 212 19.68 1.94 12.99
C TRP A 212 19.24 3.24 12.33
N PHE A 213 18.01 3.70 12.64
CA PHE A 213 17.41 4.93 12.12
C PHE A 213 16.62 5.64 13.22
N TYR A 214 16.13 6.83 12.92
CA TYR A 214 15.32 7.62 13.84
C TYR A 214 14.01 6.92 14.20
N ILE A 215 13.63 6.97 15.46
CA ILE A 215 12.31 6.56 15.94
C ILE A 215 11.34 7.73 15.74
N ASN A 216 10.19 7.48 15.13
CA ASN A 216 9.16 8.52 15.03
C ASN A 216 8.69 8.90 16.45
N PRO A 217 8.80 10.18 16.87
CA PRO A 217 8.51 10.59 18.24
C PRO A 217 7.08 10.33 18.70
N ASN A 218 6.16 10.06 17.76
CA ASN A 218 4.78 9.72 18.09
C ASN A 218 4.60 8.30 18.66
N TYR A 219 5.66 7.50 18.75
CA TYR A 219 5.63 6.14 19.31
C TYR A 219 5.04 6.08 20.72
N ARG A 220 5.12 7.18 21.48
CA ARG A 220 4.51 7.27 22.81
C ARG A 220 2.98 7.15 22.79
N LYS A 221 2.35 7.35 21.63
CA LYS A 221 0.89 7.30 21.44
C LYS A 221 0.47 6.25 20.43
N ILE A 222 1.28 6.03 19.40
CA ILE A 222 1.04 5.09 18.33
C ILE A 222 2.01 3.94 18.49
N ASN A 223 1.57 2.86 19.10
CA ASN A 223 2.37 1.66 19.31
C ASN A 223 1.47 0.44 19.53
N VAL A 224 2.05 -0.74 19.43
CA VAL A 224 1.29 -2.01 19.56
C VAL A 224 0.62 -2.13 20.93
N ALA A 225 1.32 -1.82 22.02
CA ALA A 225 0.77 -1.94 23.37
C ALA A 225 -0.48 -1.06 23.54
N ALA A 226 -0.41 0.22 23.11
CA ALA A 226 -1.54 1.13 23.18
C ALA A 226 -2.73 0.66 22.32
N GLU A 227 -2.48 0.09 21.13
CA GLU A 227 -3.53 -0.47 20.26
C GLU A 227 -4.16 -1.75 20.86
N GLU A 228 -3.40 -2.56 21.60
CA GLU A 228 -3.93 -3.71 22.33
C GLU A 228 -4.85 -3.32 23.49
N GLU A 229 -4.55 -2.25 24.20
CA GLU A 229 -5.37 -1.77 25.31
C GLU A 229 -6.71 -1.19 24.85
N GLN A 230 -6.74 -0.52 23.70
CA GLN A 230 -7.96 0.13 23.20
C GLN A 230 -9.03 -0.91 22.78
N PRO A 231 -10.30 -0.78 23.23
CA PRO A 231 -11.37 -1.71 22.83
C PRO A 231 -11.67 -1.69 21.33
N PHE A 232 -11.51 -0.52 20.71
CA PHE A 232 -11.70 -0.30 19.27
C PHE A 232 -10.45 0.34 18.67
N SER A 233 -9.50 -0.48 18.24
CA SER A 233 -8.25 -0.03 17.66
C SER A 233 -8.11 -0.45 16.19
N ILE A 234 -7.14 0.17 15.48
CA ILE A 234 -6.80 -0.20 14.11
C ILE A 234 -6.34 -1.66 14.08
N LEU A 235 -5.45 -2.06 15.00
CA LEU A 235 -4.92 -3.41 15.12
C LEU A 235 -6.03 -4.46 15.32
N LYS A 236 -6.94 -4.20 16.24
CA LYS A 236 -8.07 -5.12 16.49
C LYS A 236 -9.02 -5.19 15.30
N LEU A 237 -9.18 -4.11 14.55
CA LEU A 237 -9.97 -4.11 13.32
C LEU A 237 -9.28 -4.95 12.24
N TYR A 238 -7.96 -4.80 12.02
CA TYR A 238 -7.20 -5.65 11.08
C TYR A 238 -7.43 -7.13 11.41
N ARG A 239 -7.27 -7.53 12.67
CA ARG A 239 -7.52 -8.92 13.11
C ARG A 239 -8.96 -9.39 12.81
N ARG A 240 -9.95 -8.53 13.06
CA ARG A 240 -11.37 -8.85 12.77
C ARG A 240 -11.62 -9.00 11.27
N CYS A 241 -11.12 -8.05 10.46
CA CYS A 241 -11.27 -8.09 9.01
C CYS A 241 -10.59 -9.33 8.39
N LEU A 242 -9.37 -9.64 8.80
CA LEU A 242 -8.64 -10.82 8.33
C LEU A 242 -9.31 -12.13 8.75
N ARG A 243 -9.80 -12.20 9.99
CA ARG A 243 -10.58 -13.38 10.46
C ARG A 243 -11.88 -13.54 9.69
N TYR A 244 -12.64 -12.44 9.48
CA TYR A 244 -13.85 -12.48 8.67
C TYR A 244 -13.54 -12.92 7.24
N ARG A 245 -12.51 -12.32 6.63
CA ARG A 245 -12.09 -12.66 5.28
C ARG A 245 -11.74 -14.14 5.13
N LYS A 246 -10.95 -14.69 6.06
CA LYS A 246 -10.53 -16.11 6.04
C LYS A 246 -11.72 -17.08 6.05
N ASN A 247 -12.83 -16.70 6.66
CA ASN A 247 -14.01 -17.53 6.84
C ASN A 247 -15.21 -17.11 5.96
N SER A 248 -14.97 -16.33 4.91
CA SER A 248 -16.04 -15.76 4.08
C SER A 248 -15.78 -15.94 2.58
N ASP A 249 -16.50 -16.88 1.96
CA ASP A 249 -16.38 -17.12 0.52
C ASP A 249 -16.69 -15.87 -0.30
N VAL A 250 -17.65 -15.05 0.14
CA VAL A 250 -17.98 -13.81 -0.56
C VAL A 250 -16.82 -12.79 -0.50
N ALA A 251 -16.05 -12.78 0.59
CA ALA A 251 -14.88 -11.91 0.70
C ALA A 251 -13.69 -12.45 -0.10
N LEU A 252 -13.56 -13.78 -0.23
CA LEU A 252 -12.49 -14.43 -0.99
C LEU A 252 -12.81 -14.47 -2.49
N TRP A 253 -13.92 -15.05 -2.88
CA TRP A 253 -14.22 -15.47 -4.25
C TRP A 253 -15.23 -14.57 -4.96
N GLY A 254 -15.91 -13.67 -4.23
CA GLY A 254 -16.97 -12.85 -4.80
C GLY A 254 -16.50 -11.97 -5.95
N ASP A 255 -17.39 -11.73 -6.91
CA ASP A 255 -17.21 -10.74 -7.95
C ASP A 255 -17.10 -9.33 -7.39
N TYR A 256 -16.44 -8.46 -8.13
CA TYR A 256 -16.27 -7.07 -7.74
C TYR A 256 -17.14 -6.13 -8.60
N LYS A 257 -17.94 -5.29 -7.95
CA LYS A 257 -18.70 -4.22 -8.61
C LYS A 257 -18.55 -2.92 -7.84
N GLU A 258 -18.01 -1.90 -8.49
CA GLU A 258 -17.86 -0.55 -7.96
C GLU A 258 -19.16 0.26 -8.16
N TYR A 259 -19.51 1.05 -7.16
CA TYR A 259 -20.59 2.02 -7.18
C TYR A 259 -20.05 3.43 -6.95
N ASP A 260 -20.84 4.44 -7.28
CA ASP A 260 -20.53 5.86 -7.06
C ASP A 260 -19.11 6.26 -7.53
N ARG A 261 -18.79 5.86 -8.75
CA ARG A 261 -17.44 6.06 -9.34
C ARG A 261 -16.99 7.52 -9.36
N LEU A 262 -17.93 8.47 -9.45
CA LEU A 262 -17.62 9.90 -9.57
C LEU A 262 -17.41 10.58 -8.22
N SER A 263 -17.84 9.99 -7.11
CA SER A 263 -17.62 10.54 -5.79
C SER A 263 -16.12 10.65 -5.48
N ASN A 264 -15.71 11.78 -4.94
CA ASN A 264 -14.38 12.00 -4.39
C ASN A 264 -14.35 11.90 -2.85
N GLN A 265 -15.47 11.48 -2.25
CA GLN A 265 -15.65 11.35 -0.81
C GLN A 265 -15.97 9.93 -0.37
N LEU A 266 -16.59 9.13 -1.25
CA LEU A 266 -16.97 7.75 -0.95
C LEU A 266 -16.32 6.78 -1.91
N TYR A 267 -15.82 5.69 -1.36
CA TYR A 267 -15.48 4.49 -2.12
C TYR A 267 -16.46 3.39 -1.72
N VAL A 268 -17.29 3.00 -2.67
CA VAL A 268 -18.34 1.99 -2.47
C VAL A 268 -18.14 0.86 -3.48
N TYR A 269 -18.05 -0.36 -2.97
CA TYR A 269 -18.04 -1.54 -3.83
C TYR A 269 -18.76 -2.72 -3.18
N LYS A 270 -19.28 -3.60 -4.01
CA LYS A 270 -19.95 -4.82 -3.60
C LYS A 270 -19.16 -6.03 -4.08
N ARG A 271 -19.07 -7.01 -3.21
CA ARG A 271 -18.64 -8.37 -3.52
C ARG A 271 -19.87 -9.27 -3.56
N THR A 272 -19.95 -10.17 -4.52
CA THR A 272 -21.09 -11.10 -4.64
C THR A 272 -20.56 -12.50 -4.97
N TYR A 273 -20.99 -13.48 -4.19
CA TYR A 273 -20.69 -14.89 -4.40
C TYR A 273 -21.94 -15.73 -4.14
N GLN A 274 -22.39 -16.45 -5.16
CA GLN A 274 -23.68 -17.15 -5.10
C GLN A 274 -24.83 -16.19 -4.68
N GLN A 275 -25.55 -16.51 -3.64
CA GLN A 275 -26.66 -15.68 -3.11
C GLN A 275 -26.23 -14.68 -2.04
N LYS A 276 -24.94 -14.65 -1.66
CA LYS A 276 -24.41 -13.78 -0.62
C LYS A 276 -23.78 -12.51 -1.22
N SER A 277 -23.96 -11.40 -0.55
CA SER A 277 -23.34 -10.13 -0.93
C SER A 277 -22.73 -9.45 0.28
N LEU A 278 -21.62 -8.76 0.04
CA LEU A 278 -20.93 -7.92 1.00
C LEU A 278 -20.78 -6.53 0.38
N LEU A 279 -21.42 -5.53 0.99
CA LEU A 279 -21.30 -4.13 0.58
C LEU A 279 -20.25 -3.45 1.46
N ILE A 280 -19.26 -2.84 0.84
CA ILE A 280 -18.18 -2.08 1.49
C ILE A 280 -18.40 -0.60 1.18
N VAL A 281 -18.45 0.21 2.24
CA VAL A 281 -18.61 1.66 2.16
C VAL A 281 -17.50 2.31 2.98
N CYS A 282 -16.63 3.07 2.31
CA CYS A 282 -15.50 3.76 2.92
C CYS A 282 -15.65 5.27 2.68
N SER A 283 -15.72 6.04 3.77
CA SER A 283 -15.77 7.50 3.70
C SER A 283 -14.37 8.11 3.84
N PHE A 284 -13.96 8.88 2.84
CA PHE A 284 -12.78 9.72 2.84
C PHE A 284 -13.10 11.18 3.19
N SER A 285 -14.35 11.46 3.56
CA SER A 285 -14.79 12.78 3.98
C SER A 285 -14.44 13.05 5.44
N THR A 286 -14.07 14.29 5.74
CA THR A 286 -13.90 14.78 7.10
C THR A 286 -15.21 15.31 7.71
N HIS A 287 -16.29 15.29 6.94
CA HIS A 287 -17.63 15.74 7.33
C HIS A 287 -18.64 14.62 7.18
N SER A 288 -19.75 14.74 7.93
CA SER A 288 -20.88 13.84 7.76
C SER A 288 -21.46 13.98 6.35
N LEU A 289 -21.68 12.85 5.71
CA LEU A 289 -22.34 12.77 4.40
C LEU A 289 -23.80 12.40 4.62
N LYS A 290 -24.71 13.08 3.92
CA LYS A 290 -26.15 12.80 3.90
C LYS A 290 -26.51 11.90 2.75
#